data_ada6e715db225f60528bad2b8cc6f3ac
#
_entry.id   ada6e715db225f60528bad2b8cc6f3ac
#
_cell.length_a   1.000
_cell.length_b   1.000
_cell.length_c   1.000
_cell.angle_alpha   90.00
_cell.angle_beta   90.00
_cell.angle_gamma   90.00
#
_symmetry.space_group_name_H-M   'P 1'
#
loop_
_entity.id
_entity.type
_entity.pdbx_description
1 polymer ?
#
loop_
_entity_poly.entity_id
_entity_poly.type
_entity_poly.pdbx_seq_one_letter_code
_entity_poly.pdbx_strand_id
1 'polypeptide(L)'
;MQQIGSWHHKDDAVETLLLNLFYNGNFKCFSPITYLSRKKVTMIRPLFFCNELSVNNFAKKISIPILKNKCPADGITKRQKIKELLNMLESELHTDVKKALFNSILNSENGGLYCSHKQITSSLDVKNKNSDLGNAKNA
;
A
#
# COMPACT_ATOMS: atom_id res chain seq x y z
N MET A 1 23.48 1.14 12.56
CA MET A 1 22.50 1.50 11.49
C MET A 1 21.44 2.36 12.13
N GLN A 2 21.21 3.58 11.64
CA GLN A 2 20.20 4.49 12.22
C GLN A 2 18.79 4.07 11.80
N GLN A 3 17.85 4.12 12.75
CA GLN A 3 16.43 3.82 12.53
C GLN A 3 15.57 5.00 12.94
N ILE A 4 14.51 5.27 12.16
CA ILE A 4 13.52 6.32 12.46
C ILE A 4 12.15 5.65 12.50
N GLY A 5 11.41 5.90 13.59
CA GLY A 5 10.01 5.48 13.71
C GLY A 5 9.06 6.47 13.02
N SER A 6 8.04 5.95 12.37
CA SER A 6 6.94 6.74 11.82
C SER A 6 5.60 6.16 12.29
N TRP A 7 4.66 7.02 12.67
CA TRP A 7 3.38 6.67 13.29
C TRP A 7 2.27 6.30 12.29
N HIS A 8 2.64 6.03 11.01
CA HIS A 8 1.66 5.61 10.00
C HIS A 8 1.01 4.28 10.41
N HIS A 9 -0.31 4.25 10.33
CA HIS A 9 -1.14 3.10 10.64
C HIS A 9 -1.79 2.52 9.38
N LYS A 10 -2.60 1.46 9.55
CA LYS A 10 -3.28 0.72 8.49
C LYS A 10 -4.12 1.63 7.58
N ASP A 11 -4.91 2.53 8.17
CA ASP A 11 -5.78 3.44 7.41
C ASP A 11 -4.96 4.40 6.54
N ASP A 12 -3.80 4.91 7.02
CA ASP A 12 -2.89 5.72 6.21
C ASP A 12 -2.37 4.97 4.98
N ALA A 13 -2.13 3.66 5.11
CA ALA A 13 -1.68 2.84 3.99
C ALA A 13 -2.78 2.73 2.92
N VAL A 14 -4.02 2.48 3.32
CA VAL A 14 -5.19 2.41 2.43
C VAL A 14 -5.44 3.77 1.76
N GLU A 15 -5.44 4.86 2.52
CA GLU A 15 -5.58 6.21 1.97
C GLU A 15 -4.49 6.55 0.96
N THR A 16 -3.23 6.18 1.25
CA THR A 16 -2.10 6.41 0.35
C THR A 16 -2.22 5.60 -0.93
N LEU A 17 -2.69 4.34 -0.85
CA LEU A 17 -2.99 3.53 -2.03
C LEU A 17 -4.03 4.21 -2.92
N LEU A 18 -5.17 4.63 -2.35
CA LEU A 18 -6.25 5.25 -3.11
C LEU A 18 -5.84 6.61 -3.69
N LEU A 19 -5.06 7.42 -2.96
CA LEU A 19 -4.48 8.65 -3.49
C LEU A 19 -3.61 8.38 -4.71
N ASN A 20 -2.75 7.36 -4.65
CA ASN A 20 -1.91 7.00 -5.78
C ASN A 20 -2.71 6.44 -6.96
N LEU A 21 -3.73 5.63 -6.71
CA LEU A 21 -4.61 5.10 -7.75
C LEU A 21 -5.38 6.22 -8.47
N PHE A 22 -6.07 7.08 -7.73
CA PHE A 22 -6.98 8.05 -8.31
C PHE A 22 -6.30 9.29 -8.89
N TYR A 23 -5.18 9.73 -8.29
CA TYR A 23 -4.52 10.96 -8.73
C TYR A 23 -3.25 10.73 -9.54
N ASN A 24 -2.60 9.56 -9.42
CA ASN A 24 -1.32 9.29 -10.06
C ASN A 24 -1.37 8.07 -11.00
N GLY A 25 -2.47 7.32 -11.06
CA GLY A 25 -2.59 6.08 -11.84
C GLY A 25 -1.60 4.99 -11.44
N ASN A 26 -1.14 5.00 -10.18
CA ASN A 26 -0.10 4.10 -9.70
C ASN A 26 -0.61 3.23 -8.55
N PHE A 27 -0.40 1.92 -8.64
CA PHE A 27 -0.63 1.01 -7.53
C PHE A 27 0.60 1.01 -6.62
N LYS A 28 0.68 2.00 -5.74
CA LYS A 28 1.81 2.18 -4.81
C LYS A 28 1.32 2.51 -3.41
N CYS A 29 1.97 1.88 -2.43
CA CYS A 29 1.84 2.19 -1.01
C CYS A 29 3.22 2.16 -0.36
N PHE A 30 3.32 2.54 0.89
CA PHE A 30 4.54 2.37 1.69
C PHE A 30 4.53 1.01 2.40
N SER A 31 5.70 0.44 2.62
CA SER A 31 5.88 -0.80 3.37
C SER A 31 6.11 -0.54 4.87
N PRO A 32 5.91 -1.55 5.76
CA PRO A 32 6.19 -1.40 7.18
C PRO A 32 7.65 -1.04 7.48
N ILE A 33 8.58 -1.46 6.61
CA ILE A 33 10.01 -1.14 6.70
C ILE A 33 10.47 -0.59 5.35
N THR A 34 11.16 0.55 5.35
CA THR A 34 11.67 1.19 4.14
C THR A 34 13.10 1.68 4.37
N TYR A 35 14.04 1.22 3.56
CA TYR A 35 15.41 1.77 3.59
C TYR A 35 15.51 3.02 2.72
N LEU A 36 15.90 4.13 3.32
CA LEU A 36 16.13 5.41 2.65
C LEU A 36 17.60 5.53 2.28
N SER A 37 17.96 5.10 1.09
CA SER A 37 19.35 5.01 0.61
C SER A 37 20.09 6.37 0.65
N ARG A 38 19.44 7.47 0.26
CA ARG A 38 20.03 8.82 0.29
C ARG A 38 20.44 9.29 1.70
N LYS A 39 19.71 8.84 2.72
CA LYS A 39 19.94 9.19 4.13
C LYS A 39 20.64 8.10 4.92
N LYS A 40 20.81 6.92 4.33
CA LYS A 40 21.34 5.70 4.97
C LYS A 40 20.62 5.34 6.28
N VAL A 41 19.30 5.54 6.30
CA VAL A 41 18.43 5.35 7.46
C VAL A 41 17.32 4.37 7.12
N THR A 42 16.97 3.49 8.05
CA THR A 42 15.81 2.61 7.94
C THR A 42 14.62 3.24 8.64
N MET A 43 13.55 3.48 7.89
CA MET A 43 12.27 3.91 8.44
C MET A 43 11.43 2.69 8.79
N ILE A 44 10.95 2.63 10.02
CA ILE A 44 10.04 1.58 10.52
C ILE A 44 8.68 2.19 10.87
N ARG A 45 7.59 1.43 10.67
CA ARG A 45 6.21 1.84 10.96
C ARG A 45 5.55 0.82 11.91
N PRO A 46 5.77 0.95 13.23
CA PRO A 46 5.30 -0.05 14.19
C PRO A 46 3.78 -0.23 14.21
N LEU A 47 3.02 0.82 13.87
CA LEU A 47 1.54 0.81 13.86
C LEU A 47 0.94 0.39 12.52
N PHE A 48 1.74 -0.06 11.56
CA PHE A 48 1.30 -0.37 10.19
C PHE A 48 0.10 -1.34 10.13
N PHE A 49 0.01 -2.28 11.06
CA PHE A 49 -1.08 -3.26 11.14
C PHE A 49 -2.23 -2.84 12.07
N CYS A 50 -2.11 -1.70 12.76
CA CYS A 50 -3.14 -1.16 13.64
C CYS A 50 -4.09 -0.25 12.86
N ASN A 51 -5.39 -0.27 13.16
CA ASN A 51 -6.33 0.70 12.63
C ASN A 51 -6.33 2.00 13.45
N GLU A 52 -6.75 3.11 12.83
CA GLU A 52 -6.79 4.44 13.46
C GLU A 52 -7.63 4.43 14.75
N LEU A 53 -8.77 3.74 14.73
CA LEU A 53 -9.68 3.69 15.88
C LEU A 53 -9.04 3.01 17.11
N SER A 54 -8.32 1.90 16.90
CA SER A 54 -7.60 1.20 17.97
C SER A 54 -6.50 2.05 18.57
N VAL A 55 -5.74 2.76 17.72
CA VAL A 55 -4.68 3.67 18.16
C VAL A 55 -5.26 4.81 18.99
N ASN A 56 -6.34 5.44 18.52
CA ASN A 56 -7.00 6.53 19.21
C ASN A 56 -7.60 6.09 20.56
N ASN A 57 -8.23 4.92 20.61
CA ASN A 57 -8.79 4.37 21.83
C ASN A 57 -7.70 4.05 22.87
N PHE A 58 -6.58 3.48 22.41
CA PHE A 58 -5.43 3.24 23.27
C PHE A 58 -4.83 4.54 23.81
N ALA A 59 -4.63 5.55 22.95
CA ALA A 59 -4.12 6.85 23.38
C ALA A 59 -5.02 7.51 24.44
N LYS A 60 -6.34 7.45 24.27
CA LYS A 60 -7.30 7.93 25.27
C LYS A 60 -7.19 7.17 26.58
N LYS A 61 -7.08 5.83 26.53
CA LYS A 61 -7.00 4.96 27.71
C LYS A 61 -5.79 5.27 28.59
N ILE A 62 -4.66 5.62 27.98
CA ILE A 62 -3.42 5.96 28.71
C ILE A 62 -3.18 7.47 28.83
N SER A 63 -4.22 8.28 28.51
CA SER A 63 -4.21 9.74 28.68
C SER A 63 -3.06 10.45 27.98
N ILE A 64 -2.66 9.99 26.77
CA ILE A 64 -1.68 10.72 25.94
C ILE A 64 -2.32 12.04 25.48
N PRO A 65 -1.64 13.19 25.68
CA PRO A 65 -2.12 14.46 25.17
C PRO A 65 -2.12 14.48 23.64
N ILE A 66 -3.30 14.56 23.05
CA ILE A 66 -3.44 14.67 21.58
C ILE A 66 -3.31 16.14 21.21
N LEU A 67 -2.21 16.49 20.58
CA LEU A 67 -2.01 17.83 20.02
C LEU A 67 -2.83 17.94 18.72
N LYS A 68 -3.83 18.80 18.71
CA LYS A 68 -4.54 19.16 17.48
C LYS A 68 -3.61 20.05 16.64
N ASN A 69 -3.09 19.54 15.52
CA ASN A 69 -2.38 20.37 14.57
C ASN A 69 -3.36 21.38 13.96
N LYS A 70 -3.10 22.66 14.18
CA LYS A 70 -3.79 23.76 13.50
C LYS A 70 -3.13 24.01 12.14
N CYS A 71 -3.14 23.00 11.25
CA CYS A 71 -2.69 23.21 9.87
C CYS A 71 -3.81 23.94 9.11
N PRO A 72 -3.55 25.09 8.45
CA PRO A 72 -4.58 25.81 7.66
C PRO A 72 -5.16 25.00 6.50
N ALA A 73 -4.48 23.92 6.09
CA ALA A 73 -4.96 22.98 5.06
C ALA A 73 -5.82 21.84 5.63
N ASP A 74 -6.13 21.84 6.92
CA ASP A 74 -6.93 20.83 7.58
C ASP A 74 -8.39 20.99 7.14
N GLY A 75 -8.94 20.00 6.44
CA GLY A 75 -10.35 19.92 6.04
C GLY A 75 -10.65 19.96 4.53
N ILE A 76 -9.72 20.39 3.68
CA ILE A 76 -9.94 20.44 2.20
C ILE A 76 -8.89 19.62 1.44
N THR A 77 -8.17 18.73 2.12
CA THR A 77 -7.11 17.95 1.48
C THR A 77 -7.69 16.79 0.66
N LYS A 78 -6.95 16.40 -0.40
CA LYS A 78 -7.27 15.17 -1.17
C LYS A 78 -7.43 13.94 -0.26
N ARG A 79 -6.68 13.88 0.83
CA ARG A 79 -6.75 12.81 1.83
C ARG A 79 -8.10 12.80 2.56
N GLN A 80 -8.64 13.96 2.92
CA GLN A 80 -9.95 14.06 3.55
C GLN A 80 -11.06 13.53 2.62
N LYS A 81 -11.01 13.88 1.32
CA LYS A 81 -11.94 13.35 0.32
C LYS A 81 -11.88 11.82 0.20
N ILE A 82 -10.68 11.24 0.29
CA ILE A 82 -10.52 9.78 0.31
C ILE A 82 -11.15 9.15 1.56
N LYS A 83 -10.98 9.76 2.74
CA LYS A 83 -11.64 9.30 3.97
C LYS A 83 -13.16 9.31 3.85
N GLU A 84 -13.73 10.37 3.33
CA GLU A 84 -15.17 10.50 3.09
C GLU A 84 -15.67 9.44 2.10
N LEU A 85 -14.96 9.24 0.99
CA LEU A 85 -15.25 8.20 0.01
C LEU A 85 -15.21 6.80 0.63
N LEU A 86 -14.20 6.49 1.44
CA LEU A 86 -14.10 5.20 2.13
C LEU A 86 -15.28 4.96 3.07
N ASN A 87 -15.67 5.97 3.84
CA ASN A 87 -16.81 5.86 4.74
C ASN A 87 -18.13 5.67 3.98
N MET A 88 -18.30 6.35 2.85
CA MET A 88 -19.45 6.16 1.97
C MET A 88 -19.49 4.74 1.40
N LEU A 89 -18.36 4.23 0.90
CA LEU A 89 -18.28 2.88 0.36
C LEU A 89 -18.56 1.80 1.43
N GLU A 90 -18.07 1.97 2.65
CA GLU A 90 -18.35 1.04 3.75
C GLU A 90 -19.83 1.02 4.11
N SER A 91 -20.51 2.18 4.07
CA SER A 91 -21.95 2.29 4.29
C SER A 91 -22.76 1.61 3.17
N GLU A 92 -22.41 1.85 1.91
CA GLU A 92 -23.15 1.32 0.75
C GLU A 92 -22.94 -0.17 0.53
N LEU A 93 -21.71 -0.64 0.70
CA LEU A 93 -21.36 -2.04 0.43
C LEU A 93 -21.57 -2.95 1.65
N HIS A 94 -21.91 -2.38 2.81
CA HIS A 94 -22.09 -3.10 4.09
C HIS A 94 -20.92 -4.06 4.40
N THR A 95 -19.68 -3.63 4.09
CA THR A 95 -18.46 -4.43 4.28
C THR A 95 -17.29 -3.56 4.76
N ASP A 96 -16.31 -4.17 5.42
CA ASP A 96 -15.07 -3.49 5.82
C ASP A 96 -14.17 -3.28 4.60
N VAL A 97 -14.43 -2.21 3.87
CA VAL A 97 -13.69 -1.83 2.64
C VAL A 97 -12.22 -1.56 2.95
N LYS A 98 -11.92 -0.91 4.08
CA LYS A 98 -10.55 -0.63 4.50
C LYS A 98 -9.74 -1.92 4.73
N LYS A 99 -10.36 -2.92 5.36
CA LYS A 99 -9.74 -4.24 5.55
C LYS A 99 -9.49 -4.95 4.23
N ALA A 100 -10.45 -4.93 3.32
CA ALA A 100 -10.31 -5.55 1.99
C ALA A 100 -9.17 -4.90 1.19
N LEU A 101 -9.11 -3.57 1.15
CA LEU A 101 -8.04 -2.83 0.48
C LEU A 101 -6.66 -3.07 1.13
N PHE A 102 -6.59 -3.13 2.45
CA PHE A 102 -5.35 -3.44 3.15
C PHE A 102 -4.85 -4.86 2.84
N ASN A 103 -5.76 -5.83 2.78
CA ASN A 103 -5.41 -7.18 2.37
C ASN A 103 -4.90 -7.23 0.92
N SER A 104 -5.44 -6.39 0.02
CA SER A 104 -4.91 -6.28 -1.36
C SER A 104 -3.48 -5.73 -1.37
N ILE A 105 -3.16 -4.78 -0.48
CA ILE A 105 -1.77 -4.28 -0.33
C ILE A 105 -0.84 -5.42 0.08
N LEU A 106 -1.23 -6.21 1.09
CA LEU A 106 -0.42 -7.32 1.60
C LEU A 106 -0.24 -8.44 0.57
N ASN A 107 -1.25 -8.68 -0.25
CA ASN A 107 -1.26 -9.74 -1.26
C ASN A 107 -0.74 -9.29 -2.64
N SER A 108 -0.35 -8.02 -2.80
CA SER A 108 0.09 -7.46 -4.09
C SER A 108 1.31 -8.16 -4.69
N GLU A 109 2.16 -8.76 -3.87
CA GLU A 109 3.34 -9.53 -4.30
C GLU A 109 2.97 -10.94 -4.82
N ASN A 110 1.79 -11.46 -4.47
CA ASN A 110 1.35 -12.82 -4.77
C ASN A 110 0.58 -12.96 -6.11
N GLY A 111 0.72 -12.01 -7.02
CA GLY A 111 0.35 -12.21 -8.41
C GLY A 111 -1.07 -11.85 -8.83
N GLY A 112 -1.76 -10.98 -8.08
CA GLY A 112 -3.11 -10.51 -8.46
C GLY A 112 -3.14 -9.37 -9.47
N LEU A 113 -2.08 -8.62 -9.63
CA LEU A 113 -1.98 -7.48 -10.53
C LEU A 113 -0.96 -7.79 -11.63
N TYR A 114 -1.47 -7.99 -12.84
CA TYR A 114 -0.77 -8.03 -14.12
C TYR A 114 0.71 -8.42 -14.05
N CYS A 115 1.07 -9.56 -14.63
CA CYS A 115 2.47 -9.95 -14.85
C CYS A 115 3.28 -8.74 -15.29
N SER A 116 4.31 -8.38 -14.53
CA SER A 116 5.23 -7.33 -14.95
C SER A 116 5.75 -7.67 -16.35
N HIS A 117 5.99 -6.67 -17.18
CA HIS A 117 6.50 -6.83 -18.56
C HIS A 117 7.68 -7.83 -18.65
N LYS A 118 8.45 -7.98 -17.55
CA LYS A 118 9.54 -8.95 -17.41
C LYS A 118 9.08 -10.41 -17.39
N GLN A 119 7.90 -10.73 -16.86
CA GLN A 119 7.38 -12.10 -16.83
C GLN A 119 6.78 -12.50 -18.18
N ILE A 120 6.22 -11.54 -18.93
CA ILE A 120 5.69 -11.78 -20.28
C ILE A 120 6.83 -12.09 -21.23
N THR A 121 7.93 -11.33 -21.20
CA THR A 121 9.11 -11.58 -22.04
C THR A 121 9.77 -12.93 -21.74
N SER A 122 9.93 -13.29 -20.46
CA SER A 122 10.49 -14.60 -20.09
C SER A 122 9.61 -15.78 -20.51
N SER A 123 8.29 -15.62 -20.51
CA SER A 123 7.35 -16.66 -20.98
C SER A 123 7.34 -16.81 -22.50
N LEU A 124 7.62 -15.73 -23.25
CA LEU A 124 7.76 -15.76 -24.71
C LEU A 124 9.11 -16.38 -25.15
N ASP A 125 10.18 -16.08 -24.41
CA ASP A 125 11.52 -16.63 -24.68
C ASP A 125 11.58 -18.16 -24.43
N VAL A 126 10.82 -18.68 -23.46
CA VAL A 126 10.71 -20.13 -23.24
C VAL A 126 9.95 -20.83 -24.37
N LYS A 127 8.90 -20.20 -24.95
CA LYS A 127 8.18 -20.78 -26.09
C LYS A 127 9.00 -20.79 -27.38
N ASN A 128 9.82 -19.77 -27.63
CA ASN A 128 10.70 -19.73 -28.81
C ASN A 128 11.83 -20.75 -28.73
N LYS A 129 12.41 -21.01 -27.55
CA LYS A 129 13.43 -22.05 -27.40
C LYS A 129 12.92 -23.47 -27.61
N ASN A 130 11.64 -23.74 -27.38
CA ASN A 130 11.05 -25.05 -27.60
C ASN A 130 10.63 -25.29 -29.07
N SER A 131 10.48 -24.24 -29.88
CA SER A 131 10.20 -24.38 -31.32
C SER A 131 11.47 -24.70 -32.15
N ASP A 132 12.64 -24.29 -31.68
CA ASP A 132 13.90 -24.53 -32.38
C ASP A 132 14.51 -25.92 -32.14
N LEU A 133 14.04 -26.63 -31.10
CA LEU A 133 14.48 -28.01 -30.80
C LEU A 133 13.69 -29.10 -31.56
N GLY A 134 12.61 -28.72 -32.25
CA GLY A 134 11.75 -29.65 -33.01
C GLY A 134 12.26 -29.94 -34.46
N ASN A 135 13.15 -29.12 -34.99
CA ASN A 135 13.58 -29.20 -36.42
C ASN A 135 14.95 -29.82 -36.66
N ALA A 136 15.63 -30.36 -35.63
CA ALA A 136 16.98 -30.93 -35.77
C ALA A 136 17.03 -32.47 -35.79
N LYS A 137 15.92 -33.17 -36.07
CA LYS A 137 15.89 -34.64 -36.11
C LYS A 137 15.34 -35.26 -37.39
N ASN A 138 15.37 -34.54 -38.52
CA ASN A 138 15.11 -35.15 -39.83
C ASN A 138 16.04 -34.51 -40.89
N ALA A 139 17.29 -34.83 -40.78
CA ALA A 139 18.23 -34.72 -41.90
C ALA A 139 19.31 -35.77 -41.71
#